data_9d261a6b11b75ba5b6ad9a80ff615728
#
_entry.id   9d261a6b11b75ba5b6ad9a80ff615728
#
_cell.length_a   1.000
_cell.length_b   1.000
_cell.length_c   1.000
_cell.angle_alpha   90.00
_cell.angle_beta   90.00
_cell.angle_gamma   90.00
#
_symmetry.space_group_name_H-M   'P 1'
#
loop_
_entity.id
_entity.type
_entity.pdbx_description
1 polymer ?
#
loop_
_entity_poly.entity_id
_entity_poly.type
_entity_poly.pdbx_seq_one_letter_code
_entity_poly.pdbx_strand_id
1 'polypeptide(L)'
;LTPPRDFNLMFQTQVGAVASESSIAYLRPETAQGIFIHFKNVIDSTRVKVPFGIAQIGKAFRNEITPRNFIFRSREFEQMEMEYFIPADENLWHELHQKWIRERFDWHCSIGIKKDWLSFDVHAKEDLAHHAKACTDIMFKYPFGVQELEGIAVRGNFDLTQHQKFSGKSLEYFDEDKKTK
;
A
#
# COMPACT_ATOMS: atom_id res chain seq x y z
N LEU A 1 25.69 26.23 1.09
CA LEU A 1 24.72 25.13 1.19
C LEU A 1 25.03 24.38 2.48
N THR A 2 24.01 24.16 3.33
CA THR A 2 24.13 23.30 4.50
C THR A 2 24.20 21.84 4.05
N PRO A 3 24.95 20.96 4.74
CA PRO A 3 24.99 19.54 4.40
C PRO A 3 23.58 18.92 4.54
N PRO A 4 23.25 17.89 3.73
CA PRO A 4 22.00 17.17 3.89
C PRO A 4 21.92 16.54 5.29
N ARG A 5 20.72 16.47 5.85
CA ARG A 5 20.45 15.80 7.12
C ARG A 5 19.47 14.66 6.88
N ASP A 6 19.65 13.59 7.62
CA ASP A 6 18.69 12.48 7.61
C ASP A 6 17.30 12.99 8.04
N PHE A 7 16.30 12.59 7.29
CA PHE A 7 14.93 12.95 7.55
C PHE A 7 14.07 11.68 7.72
N ASN A 8 13.40 11.57 8.86
CA ASN A 8 12.47 10.47 9.09
C ASN A 8 11.07 10.88 8.63
N LEU A 9 10.57 10.18 7.62
CA LEU A 9 9.23 10.37 7.09
C LEU A 9 8.13 9.94 8.08
N MET A 10 8.45 9.04 9.03
CA MET A 10 7.51 8.59 10.05
C MET A 10 7.49 9.55 11.24
N PHE A 11 6.28 9.88 11.73
CA PHE A 11 6.14 10.59 12.99
C PHE A 11 6.50 9.69 14.15
N GLN A 12 7.35 10.20 15.03
CA GLN A 12 7.63 9.61 16.33
C GLN A 12 6.70 10.22 17.39
N THR A 13 6.28 9.39 18.34
CA THR A 13 5.58 9.80 19.54
C THR A 13 6.09 8.98 20.73
N GLN A 14 5.69 9.37 21.93
CA GLN A 14 6.02 8.61 23.15
C GLN A 14 4.74 8.06 23.77
N VAL A 15 4.81 6.84 24.23
CA VAL A 15 3.71 6.16 24.92
C VAL A 15 4.10 5.90 26.36
N GLY A 16 3.24 6.33 27.28
CA GLY A 16 3.49 6.19 28.74
C GLY A 16 3.83 7.51 29.42
N ALA A 17 3.93 7.45 30.74
CA ALA A 17 4.11 8.62 31.60
C ALA A 17 5.55 9.15 31.64
N VAL A 18 6.53 8.33 31.29
CA VAL A 18 7.95 8.69 31.34
C VAL A 18 8.57 8.54 29.97
N ALA A 19 9.24 9.60 29.52
CA ALA A 19 9.98 9.60 28.27
C ALA A 19 11.24 8.70 28.38
N SER A 20 11.33 7.68 27.53
CA SER A 20 12.48 6.80 27.42
C SER A 20 12.61 6.30 25.96
N GLU A 21 13.78 5.78 25.59
CA GLU A 21 13.96 5.20 24.26
C GLU A 21 12.99 4.03 24.02
N SER A 22 12.68 3.25 25.03
CA SER A 22 11.73 2.14 24.95
C SER A 22 10.26 2.56 24.84
N SER A 23 9.95 3.83 25.07
CA SER A 23 8.59 4.39 24.95
C SER A 23 8.31 5.04 23.59
N ILE A 24 9.29 5.06 22.69
CA ILE A 24 9.11 5.60 21.35
C ILE A 24 8.19 4.68 20.54
N ALA A 25 7.17 5.30 19.93
CA ALA A 25 6.28 4.67 18.97
C ALA A 25 6.22 5.50 17.68
N TYR A 26 5.78 4.87 16.59
CA TYR A 26 5.63 5.54 15.30
C TYR A 26 4.17 5.52 14.88
N LEU A 27 3.71 6.64 14.35
CA LEU A 27 2.42 6.69 13.67
C LEU A 27 2.56 6.03 12.30
N ARG A 28 1.58 5.24 11.90
CA ARG A 28 1.63 4.50 10.64
C ARG A 28 1.63 5.44 9.43
N PRO A 29 2.55 5.27 8.46
CA PRO A 29 2.59 6.08 7.23
C PRO A 29 1.67 5.56 6.12
N GLU A 30 1.08 4.37 6.32
CA GLU A 30 0.18 3.67 5.40
C GLU A 30 -0.73 2.70 6.17
N THR A 31 -1.79 2.26 5.55
CA THR A 31 -2.71 1.26 6.12
C THR A 31 -2.34 -0.18 5.73
N ALA A 32 -1.51 -0.39 4.71
CA ALA A 32 -1.12 -1.68 4.16
C ALA A 32 -0.54 -2.64 5.21
N GLN A 33 0.32 -2.14 6.11
CA GLN A 33 0.95 -3.00 7.13
C GLN A 33 -0.07 -3.63 8.08
N GLY A 34 -1.16 -2.91 8.39
CA GLY A 34 -2.27 -3.47 9.16
C GLY A 34 -2.96 -4.63 8.44
N ILE A 35 -3.07 -4.56 7.11
CA ILE A 35 -3.63 -5.65 6.28
C ILE A 35 -2.72 -6.88 6.34
N PHE A 36 -1.41 -6.73 6.17
CA PHE A 36 -0.46 -7.85 6.23
C PHE A 36 -0.43 -8.53 7.59
N ILE A 37 -0.47 -7.78 8.68
CA ILE A 37 -0.53 -8.31 10.04
C ILE A 37 -1.79 -9.18 10.24
N HIS A 38 -2.92 -8.77 9.65
CA HIS A 38 -4.19 -9.47 9.79
C HIS A 38 -4.42 -10.58 8.76
N PHE A 39 -3.53 -10.76 7.79
CA PHE A 39 -3.66 -11.76 6.74
C PHE A 39 -4.03 -13.15 7.28
N LYS A 40 -3.23 -13.67 8.21
CA LYS A 40 -3.47 -15.00 8.81
C LYS A 40 -4.78 -15.06 9.61
N ASN A 41 -5.11 -14.00 10.35
CA ASN A 41 -6.35 -13.93 11.12
C ASN A 41 -7.58 -14.00 10.20
N VAL A 42 -7.53 -13.32 9.06
CA VAL A 42 -8.63 -13.35 8.08
C VAL A 42 -8.78 -14.75 7.50
N ILE A 43 -7.71 -15.39 7.05
CA ILE A 43 -7.75 -16.76 6.53
C ILE A 43 -8.33 -17.72 7.57
N ASP A 44 -7.84 -17.69 8.80
CA ASP A 44 -8.23 -18.65 9.84
C ASP A 44 -9.69 -18.45 10.29
N SER A 45 -10.17 -17.21 10.33
CA SER A 45 -11.53 -16.90 10.78
C SER A 45 -12.60 -17.06 9.68
N THR A 46 -12.27 -16.71 8.44
CA THR A 46 -13.24 -16.69 7.33
C THR A 46 -13.09 -17.90 6.39
N ARG A 47 -11.96 -18.60 6.44
CA ARG A 47 -11.62 -19.73 5.57
C ARG A 47 -11.67 -19.38 4.08
N VAL A 48 -11.38 -18.13 3.74
CA VAL A 48 -11.29 -17.70 2.34
C VAL A 48 -10.13 -18.39 1.64
N LYS A 49 -10.31 -18.67 0.36
CA LYS A 49 -9.27 -19.19 -0.51
C LYS A 49 -8.64 -18.05 -1.32
N VAL A 50 -7.36 -18.17 -1.59
CA VAL A 50 -6.66 -17.29 -2.56
C VAL A 50 -7.21 -17.58 -3.97
N PRO A 51 -7.56 -16.56 -4.79
CA PRO A 51 -7.31 -15.13 -4.56
C PRO A 51 -8.42 -14.45 -3.73
N PHE A 52 -8.03 -13.52 -2.86
CA PHE A 52 -8.97 -12.68 -2.11
C PHE A 52 -8.33 -11.33 -1.75
N GLY A 53 -9.15 -10.34 -1.43
CA GLY A 53 -8.71 -9.00 -1.04
C GLY A 53 -9.05 -8.68 0.42
N ILE A 54 -8.18 -7.89 1.05
CA ILE A 54 -8.46 -7.23 2.33
C ILE A 54 -8.34 -5.73 2.09
N ALA A 55 -9.41 -4.99 2.37
CA ALA A 55 -9.42 -3.54 2.25
C ALA A 55 -9.45 -2.89 3.63
N GLN A 56 -8.80 -1.74 3.76
CA GLN A 56 -8.83 -0.92 4.96
C GLN A 56 -8.97 0.56 4.58
N ILE A 57 -9.81 1.26 5.33
CA ILE A 57 -9.92 2.71 5.30
C ILE A 57 -9.49 3.22 6.67
N GLY A 58 -8.63 4.22 6.71
CA GLY A 58 -8.17 4.78 7.97
C GLY A 58 -7.16 5.89 7.81
N LYS A 59 -6.80 6.50 8.93
CA LYS A 59 -5.80 7.55 8.96
C LYS A 59 -4.39 7.00 8.77
N ALA A 60 -3.60 7.73 7.98
CA ALA A 60 -2.16 7.57 7.84
C ALA A 60 -1.46 8.91 8.09
N PHE A 61 -0.18 8.86 8.43
CA PHE A 61 0.59 10.01 8.88
C PHE A 61 1.96 10.01 8.21
N ARG A 62 2.29 11.09 7.54
CA ARG A 62 3.62 11.26 6.95
C ARG A 62 4.20 12.58 7.39
N ASN A 63 5.42 12.62 7.86
CA ASN A 63 6.10 13.83 8.31
C ASN A 63 6.58 14.65 7.11
N GLU A 64 5.63 15.20 6.35
CA GLU A 64 5.90 15.99 5.16
C GLU A 64 6.70 17.26 5.49
N ILE A 65 7.79 17.47 4.78
CA ILE A 65 8.61 18.68 4.92
C ILE A 65 7.80 19.91 4.50
N THR A 66 7.08 19.81 3.38
CA THR A 66 6.32 20.91 2.80
C THR A 66 4.90 20.47 2.44
N PRO A 67 3.95 20.49 3.40
CA PRO A 67 2.54 20.34 3.08
C PRO A 67 2.09 21.41 2.09
N ARG A 68 1.21 21.05 1.13
CA ARG A 68 0.74 21.96 0.09
C ARG A 68 -0.52 21.46 -0.60
N ASN A 69 -1.12 22.32 -1.42
CA ASN A 69 -2.31 21.98 -2.21
C ASN A 69 -3.48 21.51 -1.34
N PHE A 70 -3.71 22.24 -0.23
CA PHE A 70 -4.76 21.95 0.74
C PHE A 70 -4.65 20.52 1.28
N ILE A 71 -5.65 19.66 1.11
CA ILE A 71 -5.64 18.29 1.62
C ILE A 71 -4.81 17.32 0.76
N PHE A 72 -4.38 17.73 -0.44
CA PHE A 72 -3.66 16.82 -1.36
C PHE A 72 -2.32 16.34 -0.77
N ARG A 73 -1.59 17.24 -0.08
CA ARG A 73 -0.34 16.88 0.63
C ARG A 73 -0.37 17.43 2.05
N SER A 74 -0.84 16.61 2.96
CA SER A 74 -0.97 16.91 4.39
C SER A 74 -0.22 15.86 5.23
N ARG A 75 0.05 16.19 6.50
CA ARG A 75 0.75 15.29 7.42
C ARG A 75 -0.16 14.22 8.02
N GLU A 76 -1.46 14.50 8.10
CA GLU A 76 -2.50 13.55 8.49
C GLU A 76 -3.51 13.48 7.35
N PHE A 77 -3.84 12.28 6.89
CA PHE A 77 -4.79 12.07 5.80
C PHE A 77 -5.51 10.74 5.97
N GLU A 78 -6.63 10.60 5.30
CA GLU A 78 -7.32 9.33 5.18
C GLU A 78 -6.83 8.61 3.93
N GLN A 79 -6.60 7.31 4.08
CA GLN A 79 -6.16 6.42 3.01
C GLN A 79 -7.09 5.23 2.92
N MET A 80 -7.39 4.81 1.71
CA MET A 80 -8.07 3.56 1.40
C MET A 80 -7.08 2.69 0.64
N GLU A 81 -6.79 1.52 1.17
CA GLU A 81 -5.92 0.53 0.54
C GLU A 81 -6.62 -0.82 0.47
N MET A 82 -6.33 -1.58 -0.56
CA MET A 82 -6.73 -2.97 -0.71
C MET A 82 -5.53 -3.79 -1.16
N GLU A 83 -5.20 -4.82 -0.39
CA GLU A 83 -4.22 -5.82 -0.78
C GLU A 83 -4.97 -7.05 -1.32
N TYR A 84 -4.76 -7.34 -2.61
CA TYR A 84 -5.35 -8.49 -3.28
C TYR A 84 -4.33 -9.61 -3.35
N PHE A 85 -4.54 -10.62 -2.50
CA PHE A 85 -3.63 -11.77 -2.37
C PHE A 85 -3.92 -12.78 -3.46
N ILE A 86 -2.88 -13.17 -4.19
CA ILE A 86 -2.94 -14.07 -5.33
C ILE A 86 -1.97 -15.24 -5.16
N PRO A 87 -2.16 -16.38 -5.86
CA PRO A 87 -1.15 -17.42 -5.91
C PRO A 87 0.21 -16.87 -6.41
N ALA A 88 1.31 -17.44 -5.92
CA ALA A 88 2.66 -17.09 -6.33
C ALA A 88 2.96 -17.65 -7.75
N ASP A 89 2.32 -17.10 -8.76
CA ASP A 89 2.46 -17.48 -10.17
C ASP A 89 2.94 -16.26 -10.98
N GLU A 90 4.09 -16.40 -11.61
CA GLU A 90 4.72 -15.30 -12.37
C GLU A 90 3.91 -14.88 -13.61
N ASN A 91 3.08 -15.75 -14.17
CA ASN A 91 2.23 -15.40 -15.31
C ASN A 91 0.93 -14.70 -14.87
N LEU A 92 0.38 -15.14 -13.75
CA LEU A 92 -0.91 -14.68 -13.26
C LEU A 92 -0.87 -13.21 -12.81
N TRP A 93 0.18 -12.77 -12.14
CA TRP A 93 0.24 -11.41 -11.61
C TRP A 93 0.17 -10.35 -12.71
N HIS A 94 0.79 -10.61 -13.87
CA HIS A 94 0.79 -9.65 -14.99
C HIS A 94 -0.62 -9.43 -15.54
N GLU A 95 -1.36 -10.51 -15.77
CA GLU A 95 -2.75 -10.44 -16.24
C GLU A 95 -3.65 -9.71 -15.23
N LEU A 96 -3.53 -10.06 -13.95
CA LEU A 96 -4.31 -9.44 -12.88
C LEU A 96 -3.96 -7.96 -12.70
N HIS A 97 -2.70 -7.57 -12.82
CA HIS A 97 -2.30 -6.17 -12.76
C HIS A 97 -2.98 -5.35 -13.87
N GLN A 98 -2.91 -5.85 -15.11
CA GLN A 98 -3.59 -5.20 -16.24
C GLN A 98 -5.11 -5.15 -16.08
N LYS A 99 -5.71 -6.19 -15.49
CA LYS A 99 -7.13 -6.21 -15.15
C LYS A 99 -7.46 -5.14 -14.12
N TRP A 100 -6.73 -5.06 -13.01
CA TRP A 100 -6.96 -4.07 -11.96
C TRP A 100 -6.80 -2.64 -12.46
N ILE A 101 -5.81 -2.35 -13.30
CA ILE A 101 -5.65 -1.02 -13.91
C ILE A 101 -6.91 -0.61 -14.68
N ARG A 102 -7.47 -1.50 -15.50
CA ARG A 102 -8.71 -1.22 -16.25
C ARG A 102 -9.93 -1.06 -15.34
N GLU A 103 -10.12 -1.99 -14.42
CA GLU A 103 -11.25 -1.98 -13.47
C GLU A 103 -11.26 -0.70 -12.62
N ARG A 104 -10.10 -0.26 -12.15
CA ARG A 104 -9.99 0.96 -11.35
C ARG A 104 -10.23 2.21 -12.18
N PHE A 105 -9.67 2.27 -13.38
CA PHE A 105 -9.92 3.38 -14.31
C PHE A 105 -11.41 3.50 -14.64
N ASP A 106 -12.04 2.39 -14.99
CA ASP A 106 -13.46 2.37 -15.33
C ASP A 106 -14.35 2.74 -14.12
N TRP A 107 -13.94 2.30 -12.93
CA TRP A 107 -14.61 2.68 -11.69
C TRP A 107 -14.57 4.20 -11.47
N HIS A 108 -13.42 4.85 -11.63
CA HIS A 108 -13.32 6.30 -11.53
C HIS A 108 -14.22 7.02 -12.53
N CYS A 109 -14.30 6.51 -13.76
CA CYS A 109 -15.22 7.04 -14.76
C CYS A 109 -16.69 6.85 -14.32
N SER A 110 -17.03 5.70 -13.74
CA SER A 110 -18.41 5.38 -13.34
C SER A 110 -18.95 6.26 -12.21
N ILE A 111 -18.06 6.74 -11.33
CA ILE A 111 -18.43 7.69 -10.26
C ILE A 111 -18.44 9.16 -10.72
N GLY A 112 -18.22 9.43 -12.00
CA GLY A 112 -18.40 10.73 -12.61
C GLY A 112 -17.12 11.49 -12.96
N ILE A 113 -15.93 10.91 -12.81
CA ILE A 113 -14.68 11.52 -13.27
C ILE A 113 -14.62 11.42 -14.81
N LYS A 114 -14.40 12.55 -15.47
CA LYS A 114 -14.28 12.57 -16.93
C LYS A 114 -13.03 11.84 -17.39
N LYS A 115 -13.19 10.95 -18.37
CA LYS A 115 -12.10 10.16 -18.93
C LYS A 115 -10.89 11.00 -19.36
N ASP A 116 -11.14 12.17 -19.97
CA ASP A 116 -10.08 13.07 -20.47
C ASP A 116 -9.29 13.75 -19.34
N TRP A 117 -9.71 13.59 -18.09
CA TRP A 117 -9.00 14.08 -16.91
C TRP A 117 -8.12 13.01 -16.25
N LEU A 118 -8.21 11.79 -16.76
CA LEU A 118 -7.42 10.65 -16.29
C LEU A 118 -6.33 10.29 -17.31
N SER A 119 -5.20 9.85 -16.82
CA SER A 119 -4.13 9.26 -17.61
C SER A 119 -3.41 8.20 -16.78
N PHE A 120 -2.49 7.46 -17.41
CA PHE A 120 -1.66 6.48 -16.72
C PHE A 120 -0.22 6.96 -16.66
N ASP A 121 0.43 6.65 -15.55
CA ASP A 121 1.88 6.73 -15.39
C ASP A 121 2.41 5.34 -15.03
N VAL A 122 3.14 4.74 -15.95
CA VAL A 122 3.73 3.40 -15.76
C VAL A 122 5.16 3.58 -15.30
N HIS A 123 5.44 3.15 -14.07
CA HIS A 123 6.76 3.32 -13.47
C HIS A 123 7.82 2.52 -14.23
N ALA A 124 8.95 3.15 -14.50
CA ALA A 124 10.13 2.48 -15.00
C ALA A 124 10.71 1.56 -13.91
N LYS A 125 11.43 0.53 -14.31
CA LYS A 125 11.95 -0.49 -13.39
C LYS A 125 12.86 0.10 -12.29
N GLU A 126 13.62 1.12 -12.63
CA GLU A 126 14.52 1.86 -11.73
C GLU A 126 13.80 2.71 -10.69
N ASP A 127 12.53 3.07 -10.94
CA ASP A 127 11.72 3.92 -10.05
C ASP A 127 10.84 3.08 -9.10
N LEU A 128 10.82 1.75 -9.29
CA LEU A 128 10.01 0.86 -8.46
C LEU A 128 10.55 0.79 -7.03
N ALA A 129 9.64 0.80 -6.07
CA ALA A 129 9.97 0.47 -4.69
C ALA A 129 10.54 -0.96 -4.60
N HIS A 130 11.45 -1.20 -3.65
CA HIS A 130 12.17 -2.46 -3.49
C HIS A 130 11.27 -3.71 -3.31
N HIS A 131 10.02 -3.51 -2.91
CA HIS A 131 9.02 -4.56 -2.72
C HIS A 131 8.07 -4.73 -3.93
N ALA A 132 8.19 -3.88 -4.96
CA ALA A 132 7.30 -3.88 -6.11
C ALA A 132 7.93 -4.53 -7.33
N LYS A 133 7.14 -5.33 -8.07
CA LYS A 133 7.50 -5.89 -9.39
C LYS A 133 7.05 -5.01 -10.54
N ALA A 134 5.95 -4.30 -10.36
CA ALA A 134 5.36 -3.33 -11.29
C ALA A 134 4.53 -2.31 -10.51
N CYS A 135 4.40 -1.12 -11.05
CA CYS A 135 3.50 -0.09 -10.56
C CYS A 135 2.94 0.71 -11.73
N THR A 136 1.67 1.04 -11.66
CA THR A 136 1.00 1.95 -12.59
C THR A 136 0.09 2.84 -11.79
N ASP A 137 0.26 4.16 -11.94
CA ASP A 137 -0.57 5.13 -11.30
C ASP A 137 -1.67 5.61 -12.25
N ILE A 138 -2.87 5.77 -11.72
CA ILE A 138 -3.94 6.53 -12.36
C ILE A 138 -3.75 7.98 -11.96
N MET A 139 -3.40 8.81 -12.93
CA MET A 139 -3.17 10.24 -12.77
C MET A 139 -4.46 11.01 -12.98
N PHE A 140 -4.63 12.10 -12.26
CA PHE A 140 -5.76 13.02 -12.40
C PHE A 140 -5.31 14.44 -12.67
N LYS A 141 -6.04 15.16 -13.50
CA LYS A 141 -5.80 16.56 -13.85
C LYS A 141 -6.42 17.48 -12.79
N TYR A 142 -5.66 17.72 -11.72
CA TYR A 142 -6.02 18.69 -10.67
C TYR A 142 -5.85 20.15 -11.17
N PRO A 143 -6.45 21.14 -10.48
CA PRO A 143 -6.23 22.57 -10.80
C PRO A 143 -4.76 23.00 -10.73
N PHE A 144 -3.93 22.29 -9.96
CA PHE A 144 -2.49 22.55 -9.77
C PHE A 144 -1.58 21.62 -10.58
N GLY A 145 -2.13 20.90 -11.55
CA GLY A 145 -1.38 20.00 -12.44
C GLY A 145 -1.83 18.56 -12.39
N VAL A 146 -1.23 17.72 -13.23
CA VAL A 146 -1.47 16.27 -13.23
C VAL A 146 -0.72 15.64 -12.08
N GLN A 147 -1.43 14.92 -11.23
CA GLN A 147 -0.87 14.22 -10.06
C GLN A 147 -1.54 12.86 -9.88
N GLU A 148 -0.90 12.00 -9.10
CA GLU A 148 -1.42 10.68 -8.74
C GLU A 148 -2.78 10.77 -8.02
N LEU A 149 -3.71 9.95 -8.46
CA LEU A 149 -5.02 9.74 -7.82
C LEU A 149 -5.05 8.38 -7.12
N GLU A 150 -4.53 7.35 -7.76
CA GLU A 150 -4.49 5.98 -7.24
C GLU A 150 -3.29 5.23 -7.81
N GLY A 151 -2.52 4.54 -6.98
CA GLY A 151 -1.44 3.65 -7.37
C GLY A 151 -1.88 2.19 -7.37
N ILE A 152 -1.52 1.44 -8.41
CA ILE A 152 -1.78 0.02 -8.55
C ILE A 152 -0.44 -0.70 -8.70
N ALA A 153 0.02 -1.32 -7.61
CA ALA A 153 1.33 -1.96 -7.55
C ALA A 153 1.21 -3.48 -7.43
N VAL A 154 2.15 -4.19 -8.04
CA VAL A 154 2.36 -5.61 -7.81
C VAL A 154 3.45 -5.76 -6.76
N ARG A 155 3.04 -6.11 -5.55
CA ARG A 155 3.97 -6.38 -4.44
C ARG A 155 4.39 -7.86 -4.47
N GLY A 156 5.64 -8.13 -4.09
CA GLY A 156 6.10 -9.49 -3.82
C GLY A 156 5.65 -9.97 -2.43
N ASN A 157 6.31 -10.99 -1.93
CA ASN A 157 6.06 -11.52 -0.59
C ASN A 157 6.89 -10.82 0.51
N PHE A 158 7.53 -9.71 0.21
CA PHE A 158 8.45 -9.02 1.13
C PHE A 158 7.79 -8.70 2.47
N ASP A 159 6.62 -8.06 2.45
CA ASP A 159 5.92 -7.63 3.66
C ASP A 159 5.55 -8.82 4.55
N LEU A 160 4.90 -9.85 4.00
CA LEU A 160 4.54 -11.05 4.73
C LEU A 160 5.78 -11.75 5.31
N THR A 161 6.87 -11.81 4.53
CA THR A 161 8.14 -12.40 4.96
C THR A 161 8.76 -11.63 6.13
N GLN A 162 8.76 -10.29 6.08
CA GLN A 162 9.27 -9.48 7.19
C GLN A 162 8.40 -9.64 8.44
N HIS A 163 7.09 -9.58 8.32
CA HIS A 163 6.18 -9.80 9.45
C HIS A 163 6.34 -11.19 10.05
N GLN A 164 6.48 -12.23 9.24
CA GLN A 164 6.76 -13.58 9.70
C GLN A 164 8.09 -13.65 10.47
N LYS A 165 9.15 -13.07 9.91
CA LYS A 165 10.49 -13.06 10.52
C LYS A 165 10.50 -12.40 11.91
N PHE A 166 9.88 -11.23 12.03
CA PHE A 166 9.91 -10.47 13.27
C PHE A 166 8.89 -10.93 14.31
N SER A 167 7.76 -11.50 13.90
CA SER A 167 6.75 -12.04 14.82
C SER A 167 7.03 -13.49 15.25
N GLY A 168 7.86 -14.22 14.51
CA GLY A 168 8.05 -15.65 14.67
C GLY A 168 6.82 -16.50 14.32
N LYS A 169 5.79 -15.91 13.69
CA LYS A 169 4.55 -16.60 13.32
C LYS A 169 4.50 -16.81 11.81
N SER A 170 4.10 -18.00 11.36
CA SER A 170 3.91 -18.27 9.93
C SER A 170 2.74 -17.47 9.38
N LEU A 171 2.98 -16.75 8.28
CA LEU A 171 1.98 -16.06 7.47
C LEU A 171 1.80 -16.75 6.11
N GLU A 172 2.17 -18.02 6.03
CA GLU A 172 1.99 -18.80 4.81
C GLU A 172 0.53 -19.23 4.64
N TYR A 173 0.07 -19.22 3.40
CA TYR A 173 -1.20 -19.82 3.00
C TYR A 173 -0.97 -21.28 2.63
N PHE A 174 -1.82 -22.17 3.15
CA PHE A 174 -1.84 -23.57 2.74
C PHE A 174 -2.94 -23.79 1.72
N ASP A 175 -2.56 -24.16 0.51
CA ASP A 175 -3.50 -24.52 -0.56
C ASP A 175 -3.97 -25.97 -0.35
N GLU A 176 -5.19 -26.13 0.12
CA GLU A 176 -5.77 -27.44 0.40
C GLU A 176 -5.97 -28.30 -0.87
N ASP A 177 -6.18 -27.67 -2.01
CA ASP A 177 -6.42 -28.37 -3.28
C ASP A 177 -5.09 -28.91 -3.85
N LYS A 178 -4.02 -28.12 -3.75
CA LYS A 178 -2.69 -28.50 -4.22
C LYS A 178 -1.84 -29.20 -3.17
N LYS A 179 -2.25 -29.22 -1.90
CA LYS A 179 -1.49 -29.74 -0.76
C LYS A 179 -0.11 -29.10 -0.57
N THR A 180 0.01 -27.81 -0.91
CA THR A 180 1.27 -27.04 -0.83
C THR A 180 1.07 -25.72 -0.09
N LYS A 181 2.17 -25.15 0.41
CA LYS A 181 2.19 -23.80 0.96
C LYS A 181 2.67 -22.81 -0.07
#